data_2d1a2e6c4cbf68555a7b366b3e2bbdcd
#
_entry.id   2d1a2e6c4cbf68555a7b366b3e2bbdcd
#
_cell.length_a   1.000
_cell.length_b   1.000
_cell.length_c   1.000
_cell.angle_alpha   90.00
_cell.angle_beta   90.00
_cell.angle_gamma   90.00
#
_symmetry.space_group_name_H-M   'P 1'
#
loop_
_entity.id
_entity.type
_entity.pdbx_description
1 polymer ?
#
loop_
_entity_poly.entity_id
_entity_poly.type
_entity_poly.pdbx_seq_one_letter_code
_entity_poly.pdbx_strand_id
1 'polypeptide(L)'
;VLKEHGKVPKHPIEVIVFTDEEGFRFGKGLLGSSSLCGQDPDVSDDEPDIYGEPRGEVMKSYGITSANVMKAKRDPKTVHSFIELHVEQGSRLYKAHTPVGVVSSIAGVNRYDVTVAGEANHAGSTAMADRKDALVAAAGFINKVPEIVKEYGNEFTVATVGTIKVTPHSVNVIPGTC
;
A
#
# COMPACT_ATOMS: atom_id res chain seq x y z
N VAL A 1 26.75 3.94 20.93
CA VAL A 1 27.66 2.84 20.60
C VAL A 1 28.96 3.38 20.02
N LEU A 2 29.00 4.01 18.81
CA LEU A 2 30.27 4.50 18.23
C LEU A 2 31.01 5.47 19.16
N LYS A 3 30.30 6.47 19.68
CA LYS A 3 30.87 7.46 20.61
C LYS A 3 31.36 6.83 21.92
N GLU A 4 30.62 5.89 22.46
CA GLU A 4 30.98 5.15 23.69
C GLU A 4 32.25 4.31 23.52
N HIS A 5 32.49 3.82 22.31
CA HIS A 5 33.68 3.06 21.95
C HIS A 5 34.80 3.92 21.34
N GLY A 6 34.68 5.26 21.40
CA GLY A 6 35.68 6.18 20.85
C GLY A 6 35.88 6.04 19.34
N LYS A 7 34.89 5.47 18.61
CA LYS A 7 34.97 5.31 17.14
C LYS A 7 34.51 6.57 16.45
N VAL A 8 35.35 7.15 15.63
CA VAL A 8 35.02 8.27 14.77
C VAL A 8 34.86 7.76 13.33
N PRO A 9 33.67 7.84 12.75
CA PRO A 9 33.47 7.41 11.37
C PRO A 9 34.22 8.32 10.40
N LYS A 10 34.70 7.75 9.30
CA LYS A 10 35.40 8.50 8.25
C LYS A 10 34.47 9.49 7.52
N HIS A 11 33.19 9.14 7.42
CA HIS A 11 32.15 9.98 6.84
C HIS A 11 31.09 10.30 7.89
N PRO A 12 30.43 11.45 7.82
CA PRO A 12 29.29 11.75 8.65
C PRO A 12 28.19 10.68 8.53
N ILE A 13 27.53 10.39 9.64
CA ILE A 13 26.37 9.48 9.67
C ILE A 13 25.14 10.31 9.90
N GLU A 14 24.16 10.15 9.02
CA GLU A 14 22.84 10.74 9.13
C GLU A 14 21.82 9.60 9.33
N VAL A 15 20.96 9.73 10.33
CA VAL A 15 19.86 8.78 10.59
C VAL A 15 18.59 9.43 10.11
N ILE A 16 17.89 8.77 9.21
CA ILE A 16 16.66 9.29 8.57
C ILE A 16 15.50 8.36 8.94
N VAL A 17 14.37 8.97 9.29
CA VAL A 17 13.08 8.30 9.45
C VAL A 17 12.13 8.93 8.45
N PHE A 18 11.59 8.13 7.55
CA PHE A 18 10.69 8.61 6.51
C PHE A 18 9.25 8.74 7.01
N THR A 19 8.59 9.80 6.58
CA THR A 19 7.18 10.07 6.87
C THR A 19 6.31 9.30 5.88
N ASP A 20 5.23 8.68 6.40
CA ASP A 20 4.18 7.98 5.66
C ASP A 20 4.74 7.02 4.59
N GLU A 21 5.72 6.20 4.99
CA GLU A 21 6.40 5.27 4.10
C GLU A 21 5.42 4.23 3.55
N GLU A 22 4.56 3.66 4.39
CA GLU A 22 3.56 2.64 4.04
C GLU A 22 2.28 3.25 3.41
N GLY A 23 2.14 4.58 3.38
CA GLY A 23 0.95 5.25 2.85
C GLY A 23 -0.30 5.04 3.70
N PHE A 24 -0.15 4.78 4.98
CA PHE A 24 -1.26 4.51 5.88
C PHE A 24 -2.23 5.69 5.96
N ARG A 25 -1.71 6.90 6.04
CA ARG A 25 -2.52 8.09 6.27
C ARG A 25 -3.19 8.62 5.00
N PHE A 26 -2.46 8.65 3.87
CA PHE A 26 -2.92 9.27 2.62
C PHE A 26 -3.08 8.28 1.45
N GLY A 27 -3.01 6.97 1.71
CA GLY A 27 -3.20 5.94 0.68
C GLY A 27 -2.08 5.80 -0.34
N LYS A 28 -1.11 6.73 -0.35
CA LYS A 28 0.10 6.68 -1.18
C LYS A 28 1.33 6.66 -0.29
N GLY A 29 2.12 5.60 -0.37
CA GLY A 29 3.36 5.45 0.39
C GLY A 29 4.53 6.26 -0.17
N LEU A 30 5.66 6.14 0.51
CA LEU A 30 6.95 6.70 0.11
C LEU A 30 7.03 8.23 0.10
N LEU A 31 6.14 8.95 0.81
CA LEU A 31 6.10 10.41 0.83
C LEU A 31 7.48 11.03 1.17
N GLY A 32 8.08 10.58 2.26
CA GLY A 32 9.36 11.14 2.73
C GLY A 32 10.53 10.79 1.81
N SER A 33 10.63 9.54 1.37
CA SER A 33 11.72 9.08 0.49
C SER A 33 11.63 9.67 -0.92
N SER A 34 10.43 9.78 -1.49
CA SER A 34 10.20 10.46 -2.77
C SER A 34 10.67 11.91 -2.72
N SER A 35 10.32 12.64 -1.66
CA SER A 35 10.74 14.03 -1.45
C SER A 35 12.26 14.15 -1.33
N LEU A 36 12.92 13.22 -0.62
CA LEU A 36 14.38 13.17 -0.50
C LEU A 36 15.04 12.94 -1.87
N CYS A 37 14.45 12.10 -2.72
CA CYS A 37 14.90 11.87 -4.09
C CYS A 37 14.56 13.01 -5.06
N GLY A 38 13.76 13.98 -4.64
CA GLY A 38 13.31 15.10 -5.46
C GLY A 38 12.18 14.71 -6.42
N GLN A 39 11.45 13.67 -6.10
CA GLN A 39 10.22 13.29 -6.79
C GLN A 39 9.04 13.93 -6.07
N ASP A 40 8.14 14.53 -6.86
CA ASP A 40 6.87 15.03 -6.31
C ASP A 40 6.02 13.81 -5.91
N PRO A 41 5.55 13.72 -4.67
CA PRO A 41 4.69 12.62 -4.24
C PRO A 41 3.31 12.61 -4.92
N ASP A 42 2.98 13.62 -5.76
CA ASP A 42 1.74 13.72 -6.53
C ASP A 42 0.49 13.48 -5.66
N VAL A 43 0.41 14.18 -4.55
CA VAL A 43 -0.72 14.15 -3.62
C VAL A 43 -1.23 15.58 -3.42
N SER A 44 -2.51 15.82 -3.71
CA SER A 44 -3.15 17.12 -3.51
C SER A 44 -3.16 17.52 -2.04
N ASP A 45 -3.06 18.84 -1.78
CA ASP A 45 -3.24 19.38 -0.43
C ASP A 45 -4.68 19.23 0.09
N ASP A 46 -5.65 19.08 -0.83
CA ASP A 46 -7.06 18.85 -0.50
C ASP A 46 -7.39 17.35 -0.32
N GLU A 47 -6.43 16.45 -0.62
CA GLU A 47 -6.64 15.00 -0.45
C GLU A 47 -6.92 14.69 1.03
N PRO A 48 -8.08 14.10 1.36
CA PRO A 48 -8.39 13.76 2.74
C PRO A 48 -7.57 12.55 3.19
N ASP A 49 -7.11 12.59 4.41
CA ASP A 49 -6.53 11.42 5.06
C ASP A 49 -7.62 10.41 5.49
N ILE A 50 -7.20 9.32 6.13
CA ILE A 50 -8.12 8.29 6.65
C ILE A 50 -9.12 8.80 7.72
N TYR A 51 -8.89 9.99 8.27
CA TYR A 51 -9.75 10.65 9.26
C TYR A 51 -10.60 11.76 8.64
N GLY A 52 -10.44 12.03 7.34
CA GLY A 52 -11.14 13.09 6.61
C GLY A 52 -10.47 14.46 6.71
N GLU A 53 -9.24 14.56 7.23
CA GLU A 53 -8.50 15.81 7.33
C GLU A 53 -7.72 16.09 6.04
N PRO A 54 -7.79 17.31 5.46
CA PRO A 54 -7.02 17.65 4.28
C PRO A 54 -5.52 17.55 4.54
N ARG A 55 -4.77 16.97 3.60
CA ARG A 55 -3.32 16.77 3.70
C ARG A 55 -2.57 18.07 4.02
N GLY A 56 -2.93 19.18 3.37
CA GLY A 56 -2.30 20.48 3.59
C GLY A 56 -2.41 20.97 5.03
N GLU A 57 -3.57 20.79 5.67
CA GLU A 57 -3.77 21.15 7.08
C GLU A 57 -2.98 20.24 8.01
N VAL A 58 -2.96 18.93 7.72
CA VAL A 58 -2.14 17.98 8.48
C VAL A 58 -0.67 18.36 8.41
N MET A 59 -0.13 18.60 7.22
CA MET A 59 1.27 18.99 7.06
C MET A 59 1.60 20.30 7.76
N LYS A 60 0.71 21.28 7.65
CA LYS A 60 0.85 22.58 8.31
C LYS A 60 0.92 22.48 9.84
N SER A 61 0.19 21.54 10.45
CA SER A 61 0.26 21.27 11.88
C SER A 61 1.66 20.84 12.34
N TYR A 62 2.46 20.29 11.43
CA TYR A 62 3.88 19.93 11.66
C TYR A 62 4.87 21.00 11.15
N GLY A 63 4.38 22.17 10.75
CA GLY A 63 5.23 23.24 10.21
C GLY A 63 5.75 22.98 8.80
N ILE A 64 5.11 22.08 8.07
CA ILE A 64 5.50 21.66 6.70
C ILE A 64 4.43 22.15 5.72
N THR A 65 4.85 22.51 4.53
CA THR A 65 3.94 22.83 3.41
C THR A 65 4.39 22.08 2.17
N SER A 66 3.49 21.83 1.22
CA SER A 66 3.83 21.18 -0.06
C SER A 66 4.93 21.94 -0.80
N ALA A 67 4.96 23.27 -0.72
CA ALA A 67 6.01 24.09 -1.30
C ALA A 67 7.39 23.86 -0.68
N ASN A 68 7.48 23.45 0.58
CA ASN A 68 8.77 23.23 1.24
C ASN A 68 9.16 21.76 1.39
N VAL A 69 8.27 20.81 1.12
CA VAL A 69 8.57 19.37 1.07
C VAL A 69 9.72 19.08 0.08
N MET A 70 9.69 19.70 -1.10
CA MET A 70 10.72 19.52 -2.12
C MET A 70 12.10 20.07 -1.74
N LYS A 71 12.18 20.91 -0.68
CA LYS A 71 13.47 21.35 -0.12
C LYS A 71 14.23 20.22 0.57
N ALA A 72 13.56 19.09 0.86
CA ALA A 72 14.20 17.90 1.39
C ALA A 72 15.09 17.17 0.36
N LYS A 73 15.00 17.54 -0.92
CA LYS A 73 15.80 16.95 -1.98
C LYS A 73 17.28 16.94 -1.62
N ARG A 74 17.89 15.76 -1.71
CA ARG A 74 19.31 15.53 -1.50
C ARG A 74 20.05 15.37 -2.84
N ASP A 75 21.19 16.01 -2.97
CA ASP A 75 22.10 15.71 -4.09
C ASP A 75 22.72 14.32 -3.86
N PRO A 76 22.48 13.33 -4.74
CA PRO A 76 23.02 11.98 -4.58
C PRO A 76 24.55 11.93 -4.57
N LYS A 77 25.24 12.92 -5.14
CA LYS A 77 26.71 13.02 -5.10
C LYS A 77 27.26 13.27 -3.70
N THR A 78 26.43 13.75 -2.78
CA THR A 78 26.79 13.98 -1.39
C THR A 78 26.59 12.74 -0.51
N VAL A 79 26.00 11.68 -1.04
CA VAL A 79 25.70 10.44 -0.33
C VAL A 79 26.76 9.38 -0.69
N HIS A 80 27.58 9.01 0.30
CA HIS A 80 28.58 7.96 0.12
C HIS A 80 27.96 6.57 0.09
N SER A 81 27.02 6.30 0.98
CA SER A 81 26.32 5.01 1.08
C SER A 81 24.95 5.22 1.71
N PHE A 82 23.98 4.43 1.31
CA PHE A 82 22.66 4.34 1.93
C PHE A 82 22.45 2.91 2.44
N ILE A 83 22.02 2.78 3.68
CA ILE A 83 21.69 1.50 4.30
C ILE A 83 20.33 1.64 4.93
N GLU A 84 19.42 0.72 4.61
CA GLU A 84 18.10 0.65 5.20
C GLU A 84 17.95 -0.67 5.96
N LEU A 85 17.58 -0.56 7.23
CA LEU A 85 17.20 -1.71 8.03
C LEU A 85 15.67 -1.80 8.04
N HIS A 86 15.15 -2.84 7.44
CA HIS A 86 13.73 -3.06 7.30
C HIS A 86 13.29 -4.36 7.98
N VAL A 87 12.09 -4.40 8.53
CA VAL A 87 11.49 -5.64 9.04
C VAL A 87 11.22 -6.60 7.87
N GLU A 88 11.26 -7.90 8.10
CA GLU A 88 11.02 -8.89 7.05
C GLU A 88 9.61 -8.79 6.43
N GLN A 89 8.61 -8.38 7.20
CA GLN A 89 7.19 -8.42 6.82
C GLN A 89 6.73 -9.80 6.32
N GLY A 90 7.41 -10.84 6.79
CA GLY A 90 7.20 -12.22 6.36
C GLY A 90 7.70 -13.20 7.42
N SER A 91 7.91 -14.44 7.02
CA SER A 91 8.30 -15.50 7.95
C SER A 91 9.47 -16.38 7.47
N ARG A 92 10.14 -16.02 6.39
CA ARG A 92 11.20 -16.86 5.81
C ARG A 92 12.45 -16.86 6.68
N LEU A 93 12.97 -15.68 7.03
CA LEU A 93 14.12 -15.53 7.92
C LEU A 93 13.79 -16.05 9.32
N TYR A 94 12.59 -15.74 9.82
CA TYR A 94 12.13 -16.24 11.10
C TYR A 94 12.13 -17.78 11.15
N LYS A 95 11.54 -18.45 10.16
CA LYS A 95 11.50 -19.92 10.07
C LYS A 95 12.88 -20.53 9.86
N ALA A 96 13.77 -19.82 9.20
CA ALA A 96 15.16 -20.24 8.98
C ALA A 96 16.08 -19.91 10.17
N HIS A 97 15.57 -19.31 11.25
CA HIS A 97 16.33 -18.81 12.40
C HIS A 97 17.52 -17.91 11.99
N THR A 98 17.31 -17.12 10.93
CA THR A 98 18.31 -16.20 10.39
C THR A 98 18.00 -14.79 10.83
N PRO A 99 18.84 -14.12 11.65
CA PRO A 99 18.52 -12.84 12.25
C PRO A 99 18.53 -11.66 11.26
N VAL A 100 19.30 -11.75 10.19
CA VAL A 100 19.45 -10.69 9.17
C VAL A 100 19.62 -11.33 7.80
N GLY A 101 18.97 -10.74 6.79
CA GLY A 101 19.14 -11.12 5.39
C GLY A 101 19.43 -9.90 4.52
N VAL A 102 20.09 -10.11 3.40
CA VAL A 102 20.30 -9.09 2.38
C VAL A 102 19.18 -9.21 1.34
N VAL A 103 18.46 -8.11 1.09
CA VAL A 103 17.40 -8.06 0.07
C VAL A 103 18.03 -8.16 -1.31
N SER A 104 17.66 -9.18 -2.07
CA SER A 104 18.15 -9.41 -3.44
C SER A 104 17.19 -8.84 -4.50
N SER A 105 15.90 -8.70 -4.16
CA SER A 105 14.86 -8.15 -5.05
C SER A 105 13.66 -7.69 -4.24
N ILE A 106 12.89 -6.79 -4.82
CA ILE A 106 11.62 -6.30 -4.27
C ILE A 106 10.50 -6.74 -5.21
N ALA A 107 9.41 -7.26 -4.63
CA ALA A 107 8.24 -7.68 -5.39
C ALA A 107 7.56 -6.48 -6.06
N GLY A 108 7.21 -6.61 -7.33
CA GLY A 108 6.34 -5.66 -8.01
C GLY A 108 4.89 -5.82 -7.53
N VAL A 109 4.13 -4.72 -7.54
CA VAL A 109 2.71 -4.70 -7.14
C VAL A 109 1.87 -4.23 -8.32
N ASN A 110 0.85 -5.03 -8.66
CA ASN A 110 -0.23 -4.62 -9.56
C ASN A 110 -1.52 -4.51 -8.76
N ARG A 111 -2.27 -3.43 -8.95
CA ARG A 111 -3.57 -3.21 -8.32
C ARG A 111 -4.63 -3.14 -9.40
N TYR A 112 -5.77 -3.77 -9.14
CA TYR A 112 -6.89 -3.81 -10.06
C TYR A 112 -8.17 -3.48 -9.32
N ASP A 113 -9.01 -2.65 -9.93
CA ASP A 113 -10.41 -2.49 -9.57
C ASP A 113 -11.24 -3.33 -10.54
N VAL A 114 -11.96 -4.30 -10.01
CA VAL A 114 -12.80 -5.21 -10.78
C VAL A 114 -14.25 -4.90 -10.50
N THR A 115 -15.01 -4.52 -11.51
CA THR A 115 -16.44 -4.27 -11.40
C THR A 115 -17.22 -5.42 -12.02
N VAL A 116 -18.10 -6.01 -11.23
CA VAL A 116 -19.06 -7.03 -11.68
C VAL A 116 -20.44 -6.38 -11.75
N ALA A 117 -21.03 -6.34 -12.94
CA ALA A 117 -22.36 -5.79 -13.18
C ALA A 117 -23.40 -6.91 -13.24
N GLY A 118 -24.47 -6.75 -12.48
CA GLY A 118 -25.64 -7.59 -12.46
C GLY A 118 -26.91 -6.76 -12.57
N GLU A 119 -27.99 -7.21 -11.94
CA GLU A 119 -29.29 -6.53 -11.94
C GLU A 119 -29.92 -6.56 -10.56
N ALA A 120 -30.14 -5.37 -9.99
CA ALA A 120 -30.78 -5.25 -8.68
C ALA A 120 -32.28 -5.57 -8.78
N ASN A 121 -32.73 -6.52 -7.98
CA ASN A 121 -34.11 -6.97 -7.92
C ASN A 121 -34.51 -7.38 -6.52
N HIS A 122 -35.80 -7.56 -6.27
CA HIS A 122 -36.30 -7.98 -4.96
C HIS A 122 -35.82 -9.40 -4.58
N ALA A 123 -35.16 -9.55 -3.45
CA ALA A 123 -34.55 -10.80 -3.05
C ALA A 123 -35.56 -11.93 -2.78
N GLY A 124 -36.78 -11.61 -2.30
CA GLY A 124 -37.80 -12.59 -1.95
C GLY A 124 -38.71 -13.06 -3.09
N SER A 125 -38.85 -12.26 -4.16
CA SER A 125 -39.79 -12.52 -5.25
C SER A 125 -39.14 -12.85 -6.61
N THR A 126 -37.84 -12.58 -6.76
CA THR A 126 -37.14 -12.90 -8.00
C THR A 126 -36.70 -14.37 -7.99
N ALA A 127 -37.18 -15.14 -8.95
CA ALA A 127 -36.81 -16.56 -9.07
C ALA A 127 -35.30 -16.74 -9.28
N MET A 128 -34.72 -17.82 -8.77
CA MET A 128 -33.26 -18.04 -8.85
C MET A 128 -32.75 -18.06 -10.30
N ALA A 129 -33.55 -18.56 -11.25
CA ALA A 129 -33.18 -18.63 -12.66
C ALA A 129 -33.13 -17.24 -13.35
N ASP A 130 -33.80 -16.23 -12.78
CA ASP A 130 -33.89 -14.90 -13.39
C ASP A 130 -32.90 -13.89 -12.75
N ARG A 131 -32.09 -14.36 -11.78
CA ARG A 131 -31.15 -13.51 -11.07
C ARG A 131 -29.88 -13.24 -11.87
N LYS A 132 -29.47 -11.98 -11.88
CA LYS A 132 -28.11 -11.57 -12.27
C LYS A 132 -27.43 -10.95 -11.05
N ASP A 133 -27.07 -11.82 -10.12
CA ASP A 133 -26.52 -11.43 -8.82
C ASP A 133 -25.01 -11.13 -8.95
N ALA A 134 -24.66 -9.83 -8.86
CA ALA A 134 -23.28 -9.38 -8.99
C ALA A 134 -22.39 -9.93 -7.86
N LEU A 135 -22.92 -10.09 -6.65
CA LEU A 135 -22.14 -10.56 -5.50
C LEU A 135 -21.81 -12.05 -5.63
N VAL A 136 -22.76 -12.87 -6.10
CA VAL A 136 -22.51 -14.29 -6.35
C VAL A 136 -21.44 -14.47 -7.43
N ALA A 137 -21.51 -13.68 -8.51
CA ALA A 137 -20.49 -13.70 -9.56
C ALA A 137 -19.12 -13.24 -9.06
N ALA A 138 -19.07 -12.17 -8.25
CA ALA A 138 -17.84 -11.69 -7.62
C ALA A 138 -17.25 -12.74 -6.66
N ALA A 139 -18.07 -13.42 -5.87
CA ALA A 139 -17.62 -14.50 -4.99
C ALA A 139 -17.00 -15.65 -5.78
N GLY A 140 -17.57 -15.99 -6.95
CA GLY A 140 -16.99 -16.97 -7.88
C GLY A 140 -15.61 -16.54 -8.38
N PHE A 141 -15.44 -15.28 -8.77
CA PHE A 141 -14.15 -14.72 -9.16
C PHE A 141 -13.14 -14.78 -7.99
N ILE A 142 -13.52 -14.31 -6.81
CA ILE A 142 -12.66 -14.29 -5.63
C ILE A 142 -12.17 -15.70 -5.29
N ASN A 143 -13.06 -16.69 -5.37
CA ASN A 143 -12.72 -18.08 -5.09
C ASN A 143 -11.72 -18.68 -6.10
N LYS A 144 -11.63 -18.12 -7.31
CA LYS A 144 -10.67 -18.55 -8.33
C LYS A 144 -9.27 -17.95 -8.15
N VAL A 145 -9.12 -16.85 -7.42
CA VAL A 145 -7.82 -16.17 -7.28
C VAL A 145 -6.71 -17.10 -6.76
N PRO A 146 -6.91 -17.94 -5.71
CA PRO A 146 -5.87 -18.86 -5.26
C PRO A 146 -5.49 -19.92 -6.30
N GLU A 147 -6.48 -20.41 -7.08
CA GLU A 147 -6.25 -21.39 -8.14
C GLU A 147 -5.41 -20.78 -9.27
N ILE A 148 -5.73 -19.55 -9.69
CA ILE A 148 -4.99 -18.80 -10.72
C ILE A 148 -3.54 -18.57 -10.28
N VAL A 149 -3.32 -18.15 -9.04
CA VAL A 149 -1.96 -17.98 -8.50
C VAL A 149 -1.19 -19.29 -8.52
N LYS A 150 -1.83 -20.40 -8.18
CA LYS A 150 -1.20 -21.72 -8.20
C LYS A 150 -0.85 -22.18 -9.63
N GLU A 151 -1.69 -21.87 -10.62
CA GLU A 151 -1.52 -22.29 -12.01
C GLU A 151 -0.51 -21.43 -12.79
N TYR A 152 -0.57 -20.10 -12.61
CA TYR A 152 0.18 -19.14 -13.42
C TYR A 152 1.29 -18.40 -12.66
N GLY A 153 1.30 -18.49 -11.33
CA GLY A 153 2.30 -17.86 -10.50
C GLY A 153 3.55 -18.71 -10.27
N ASN A 154 4.44 -18.19 -9.45
CA ASN A 154 5.60 -18.91 -8.93
C ASN A 154 5.59 -18.89 -7.39
N GLU A 155 6.63 -19.43 -6.76
CA GLU A 155 6.73 -19.48 -5.28
C GLU A 155 6.71 -18.11 -4.57
N PHE A 156 6.90 -17.01 -5.32
CA PHE A 156 6.89 -15.63 -4.81
C PHE A 156 5.60 -14.88 -5.15
N THR A 157 4.76 -15.44 -6.03
CA THR A 157 3.54 -14.78 -6.48
C THR A 157 2.46 -14.87 -5.41
N VAL A 158 1.88 -13.73 -5.06
CA VAL A 158 0.74 -13.63 -4.15
C VAL A 158 -0.35 -12.77 -4.79
N ALA A 159 -1.60 -13.05 -4.45
CA ALA A 159 -2.73 -12.21 -4.83
C ALA A 159 -3.75 -12.15 -3.68
N THR A 160 -4.34 -10.99 -3.49
CA THR A 160 -5.30 -10.75 -2.42
C THR A 160 -6.43 -9.88 -2.93
N VAL A 161 -7.66 -10.26 -2.62
CA VAL A 161 -8.83 -9.37 -2.72
C VAL A 161 -9.01 -8.73 -1.35
N GLY A 162 -8.59 -7.48 -1.22
CA GLY A 162 -8.55 -6.80 0.08
C GLY A 162 -9.86 -6.12 0.47
N THR A 163 -10.70 -5.75 -0.52
CA THR A 163 -11.97 -5.06 -0.28
C THR A 163 -13.04 -5.53 -1.23
N ILE A 164 -14.29 -5.43 -0.81
CA ILE A 164 -15.46 -5.66 -1.64
C ILE A 164 -16.50 -4.57 -1.34
N LYS A 165 -17.07 -3.98 -2.39
CA LYS A 165 -18.18 -3.02 -2.29
C LYS A 165 -19.39 -3.60 -3.01
N VAL A 166 -20.56 -3.46 -2.41
CA VAL A 166 -21.80 -4.05 -2.94
C VAL A 166 -22.87 -2.98 -3.03
N THR A 167 -23.57 -2.90 -4.17
CA THR A 167 -24.63 -1.92 -4.38
C THR A 167 -25.87 -2.59 -5.01
N PRO A 168 -27.09 -2.27 -4.51
CA PRO A 168 -27.37 -1.57 -3.28
C PRO A 168 -27.00 -2.42 -2.06
N HIS A 169 -26.59 -1.76 -0.98
CA HIS A 169 -26.24 -2.43 0.28
C HIS A 169 -27.51 -2.65 1.10
N SER A 170 -28.30 -3.66 0.74
CA SER A 170 -29.63 -3.93 1.33
C SER A 170 -29.86 -5.43 1.44
N VAL A 171 -30.44 -5.87 2.56
CA VAL A 171 -30.66 -7.30 2.87
C VAL A 171 -31.77 -7.93 2.04
N ASN A 172 -32.67 -7.13 1.43
CA ASN A 172 -33.82 -7.61 0.64
C ASN A 172 -33.71 -7.30 -0.86
N VAL A 173 -32.53 -6.91 -1.32
CA VAL A 173 -32.26 -6.63 -2.73
C VAL A 173 -31.08 -7.47 -3.23
N ILE A 174 -31.24 -8.08 -4.40
CA ILE A 174 -30.18 -8.76 -5.12
C ILE A 174 -29.14 -7.69 -5.55
N PRO A 175 -27.86 -7.86 -5.26
CA PRO A 175 -26.83 -6.91 -5.67
C PRO A 175 -26.77 -6.70 -7.18
N GLY A 176 -26.88 -5.44 -7.61
CA GLY A 176 -26.77 -5.04 -9.02
C GLY A 176 -25.34 -4.73 -9.43
N THR A 177 -24.45 -4.42 -8.46
CA THR A 177 -23.03 -4.14 -8.74
C THR A 177 -22.18 -4.60 -7.55
N CYS A 178 -21.06 -5.12 -7.89
CA CYS A 178 -20.04 -5.49 -6.92
C CYS A 178 -18.66 -5.08 -7.45
#